data_42f14ffd14166197081185c926bbb04b
#
_entry.id   42f14ffd14166197081185c926bbb04b
#
_cell.length_a   1.000
_cell.length_b   1.000
_cell.length_c   1.000
_cell.angle_alpha   90.00
_cell.angle_beta   90.00
_cell.angle_gamma   90.00
#
_symmetry.space_group_name_H-M   'P 1'
#
loop_
_entity.id
_entity.type
_entity.pdbx_description
1 polymer ?
#
loop_
_entity_poly.entity_id
_entity_poly.type
_entity_poly.pdbx_seq_one_letter_code
_entity_poly.pdbx_strand_id
1 'polypeptide(L)'
;MRASGRAVIIDASSSGASGDKFLGALIDLGGNPKSLDKVARVVEDNLPGASHVYVKTSRVERGEISAQLVEVRSEEKVSKRRASDLQSAAVKCAKALGLSEWGTTFVKSVLDTLSSAESRVHGHSVKEVELHELGSADTLVDILGVAYLADELELSGARWWSSPVGVGMGTTEFSGRKYPNPAPAVAEILRSHKFPMKTNSIQFELTTPTGAAITVSLATDGLSEVPVITPYKIGYGAGAKELDQVVNILRLTIGELSGNGHAHDEVVVLETNLDDVSGEVIGRAVERLMEAGARDVSITPVFMKKNRPGQLISIIADKAKSEHLAELLMEETGTLGVREVPVSRHISRRASGTIALEVGGKKFQVRVKRAFTATGHSQDGKVEYEDLRRISNETGFSIRELQQIVKNRALPRVG
;
A
#
# COMPACT_ATOMS: atom_id res chain seq x y z
N MET A 1 17.82 10.10 3.41
CA MET A 1 16.60 10.94 3.33
C MET A 1 15.72 10.63 4.53
N ARG A 2 15.28 11.64 5.29
CA ARG A 2 14.30 11.45 6.36
C ARG A 2 13.01 10.99 5.69
N ALA A 3 12.44 9.84 6.05
CA ALA A 3 11.09 9.49 5.66
C ALA A 3 10.19 10.63 6.12
N SER A 4 9.59 11.37 5.19
CA SER A 4 8.70 12.46 5.53
C SER A 4 7.51 11.88 6.29
N GLY A 5 7.15 12.45 7.42
CA GLY A 5 5.90 12.10 8.14
C GLY A 5 4.65 12.52 7.35
N ARG A 6 4.83 12.87 6.08
CA ARG A 6 3.79 13.36 5.17
C ARG A 6 2.95 12.19 4.66
N ALA A 7 1.64 12.29 4.83
CA ALA A 7 0.64 11.35 4.35
C ALA A 7 -0.24 12.01 3.30
N VAL A 8 -0.64 11.23 2.29
CA VAL A 8 -1.69 11.61 1.34
C VAL A 8 -2.82 10.61 1.43
N ILE A 9 -4.03 11.08 1.62
CA ILE A 9 -5.24 10.25 1.63
C ILE A 9 -6.06 10.53 0.38
N ILE A 10 -6.36 9.46 -0.34
CA ILE A 10 -7.25 9.45 -1.51
C ILE A 10 -8.65 9.09 -1.02
N ASP A 11 -9.60 10.01 -1.10
CA ASP A 11 -11.00 9.72 -0.83
C ASP A 11 -11.76 9.54 -2.15
N ALA A 12 -11.87 8.29 -2.55
CA ALA A 12 -12.55 7.85 -3.76
C ALA A 12 -13.85 7.06 -3.47
N SER A 13 -14.33 7.05 -2.22
CA SER A 13 -15.41 6.15 -1.79
C SER A 13 -16.78 6.52 -2.33
N SER A 14 -17.04 7.81 -2.57
CA SER A 14 -18.36 8.30 -2.96
C SER A 14 -18.54 8.35 -4.48
N SER A 15 -17.60 8.96 -5.20
CA SER A 15 -17.71 9.22 -6.63
C SER A 15 -16.62 8.55 -7.47
N GLY A 16 -15.88 7.61 -6.87
CA GLY A 16 -14.85 6.86 -7.57
C GLY A 16 -13.63 7.69 -7.96
N ALA A 17 -12.84 7.18 -8.89
CA ALA A 17 -11.57 7.75 -9.32
C ALA A 17 -11.41 7.71 -10.84
N SER A 18 -10.85 8.79 -11.41
CA SER A 18 -10.46 8.89 -12.81
C SER A 18 -9.22 9.78 -12.93
N GLY A 19 -8.50 9.70 -14.04
CA GLY A 19 -7.25 10.44 -14.21
C GLY A 19 -7.44 11.94 -14.15
N ASP A 20 -8.46 12.47 -14.82
CA ASP A 20 -8.87 13.89 -14.78
C ASP A 20 -9.11 14.40 -13.36
N LYS A 21 -9.78 13.59 -12.51
CA LYS A 21 -10.00 13.94 -11.11
C LYS A 21 -8.70 13.99 -10.31
N PHE A 22 -7.77 13.06 -10.55
CA PHE A 22 -6.46 13.10 -9.91
C PHE A 22 -5.68 14.36 -10.32
N LEU A 23 -5.65 14.67 -11.61
CA LEU A 23 -5.01 15.89 -12.11
C LEU A 23 -5.62 17.14 -11.48
N GLY A 24 -6.94 17.22 -11.47
CA GLY A 24 -7.67 18.32 -10.85
C GLY A 24 -7.34 18.48 -9.37
N ALA A 25 -7.38 17.40 -8.61
CA ALA A 25 -7.09 17.42 -7.18
C ALA A 25 -5.63 17.84 -6.89
N LEU A 26 -4.66 17.39 -7.69
CA LEU A 26 -3.25 17.78 -7.54
C LEU A 26 -3.04 19.27 -7.89
N ILE A 27 -3.72 19.80 -8.91
CA ILE A 27 -3.69 21.25 -9.20
C ILE A 27 -4.30 22.04 -8.04
N ASP A 28 -5.43 21.60 -7.49
CA ASP A 28 -6.09 22.26 -6.37
C ASP A 28 -5.25 22.23 -5.08
N LEU A 29 -4.39 21.24 -4.92
CA LEU A 29 -3.36 21.17 -3.88
C LEU A 29 -2.21 22.16 -4.08
N GLY A 30 -2.14 22.85 -5.21
CA GLY A 30 -1.14 23.85 -5.53
C GLY A 30 -0.16 23.47 -6.65
N GLY A 31 -0.43 22.38 -7.37
CA GLY A 31 0.27 22.03 -8.61
C GLY A 31 0.03 23.11 -9.68
N ASN A 32 1.04 23.38 -10.50
CA ASN A 32 0.94 24.41 -11.53
C ASN A 32 0.16 23.89 -12.76
N PRO A 33 -1.02 24.46 -13.11
CA PRO A 33 -1.78 24.03 -14.29
C PRO A 33 -0.99 24.03 -15.59
N LYS A 34 -0.04 24.99 -15.75
CA LYS A 34 0.82 25.07 -16.94
C LYS A 34 1.80 23.90 -17.08
N SER A 35 2.02 23.16 -16.01
CA SER A 35 2.85 21.96 -16.05
C SER A 35 2.20 20.87 -16.93
N LEU A 36 0.88 20.83 -17.01
CA LEU A 36 0.16 19.92 -17.89
C LEU A 36 0.30 20.27 -19.37
N ASP A 37 0.51 21.54 -19.73
CA ASP A 37 0.82 21.94 -21.10
C ASP A 37 2.15 21.34 -21.57
N LYS A 38 3.12 21.25 -20.65
CA LYS A 38 4.41 20.60 -20.93
C LYS A 38 4.23 19.10 -21.09
N VAL A 39 3.44 18.47 -20.21
CA VAL A 39 3.14 17.02 -20.33
C VAL A 39 2.45 16.72 -21.65
N ALA A 40 1.43 17.50 -22.03
CA ALA A 40 0.70 17.31 -23.28
C ALA A 40 1.61 17.38 -24.52
N ARG A 41 2.49 18.39 -24.60
CA ARG A 41 3.47 18.51 -25.70
C ARG A 41 4.42 17.33 -25.75
N VAL A 42 4.96 16.91 -24.60
CA VAL A 42 5.89 15.78 -24.56
C VAL A 42 5.19 14.48 -24.98
N VAL A 43 3.90 14.31 -24.63
CA VAL A 43 3.10 13.18 -25.11
C VAL A 43 2.89 13.25 -26.62
N GLU A 44 2.49 14.41 -27.16
CA GLU A 44 2.34 14.61 -28.60
C GLU A 44 3.61 14.26 -29.40
N ASP A 45 4.77 14.73 -28.89
CA ASP A 45 6.08 14.50 -29.54
C ASP A 45 6.53 13.03 -29.51
N ASN A 46 6.07 12.23 -28.54
CA ASN A 46 6.57 10.89 -28.29
C ASN A 46 5.56 9.76 -28.49
N LEU A 47 4.26 10.07 -28.67
CA LEU A 47 3.21 9.08 -28.91
C LEU A 47 2.80 9.06 -30.38
N PRO A 48 3.27 8.10 -31.20
CA PRO A 48 2.94 8.03 -32.61
C PRO A 48 1.42 7.98 -32.85
N GLY A 49 0.94 8.81 -33.76
CA GLY A 49 -0.45 8.88 -34.15
C GLY A 49 -1.33 9.77 -33.26
N ALA A 50 -0.80 10.36 -32.19
CA ALA A 50 -1.44 11.43 -31.45
C ALA A 50 -1.04 12.80 -32.03
N SER A 51 -1.98 13.74 -32.08
CA SER A 51 -1.76 15.12 -32.52
C SER A 51 -2.76 16.06 -31.83
N HIS A 52 -2.44 17.36 -31.80
CA HIS A 52 -3.25 18.37 -31.14
C HIS A 52 -3.60 18.00 -29.68
N VAL A 53 -2.57 17.51 -28.95
CA VAL A 53 -2.75 17.15 -27.55
C VAL A 53 -2.66 18.42 -26.70
N TYR A 54 -3.76 18.76 -26.01
CA TYR A 54 -3.79 19.92 -25.13
C TYR A 54 -4.66 19.67 -23.91
N VAL A 55 -4.39 20.38 -22.84
CA VAL A 55 -5.09 20.29 -21.56
C VAL A 55 -5.77 21.63 -21.26
N LYS A 56 -7.04 21.57 -20.93
CA LYS A 56 -7.78 22.70 -20.44
C LYS A 56 -8.10 22.51 -18.96
N THR A 57 -7.82 23.53 -18.17
CA THR A 57 -8.12 23.53 -16.74
C THR A 57 -9.12 24.65 -16.42
N SER A 58 -10.08 24.37 -15.56
CA SER A 58 -11.05 25.37 -15.12
C SER A 58 -11.54 25.08 -13.71
N ARG A 59 -11.89 26.13 -12.98
CA ARG A 59 -12.57 26.01 -11.70
C ARG A 59 -14.07 25.82 -11.93
N VAL A 60 -14.65 24.82 -11.33
CA VAL A 60 -16.07 24.50 -11.44
C VAL A 60 -16.66 24.28 -10.05
N GLU A 61 -17.98 24.36 -9.98
CA GLU A 61 -18.73 23.98 -8.80
C GLU A 61 -19.37 22.59 -9.01
N ARG A 62 -19.29 21.73 -8.02
CA ARG A 62 -19.96 20.43 -7.97
C ARG A 62 -20.62 20.29 -6.61
N GLY A 63 -21.96 20.31 -6.56
CA GLY A 63 -22.69 20.24 -5.30
C GLY A 63 -22.20 21.26 -4.26
N GLU A 64 -22.10 22.55 -4.65
CA GLU A 64 -21.62 23.65 -3.82
C GLU A 64 -20.12 23.59 -3.42
N ILE A 65 -19.38 22.59 -3.91
CA ILE A 65 -17.95 22.46 -3.67
C ILE A 65 -17.18 22.99 -4.89
N SER A 66 -16.30 23.98 -4.65
CA SER A 66 -15.38 24.47 -5.66
C SER A 66 -14.27 23.45 -5.90
N ALA A 67 -14.14 22.95 -7.14
CA ALA A 67 -13.20 21.92 -7.53
C ALA A 67 -12.50 22.29 -8.86
N GLN A 68 -11.35 21.67 -9.10
CA GLN A 68 -10.60 21.85 -10.33
C GLN A 68 -11.00 20.80 -11.35
N LEU A 69 -11.50 21.22 -12.51
CA LEU A 69 -11.77 20.36 -13.67
C LEU A 69 -10.56 20.39 -14.60
N VAL A 70 -10.19 19.21 -15.10
CA VAL A 70 -9.18 19.02 -16.13
C VAL A 70 -9.79 18.28 -17.30
N GLU A 71 -9.63 18.80 -18.50
CA GLU A 71 -10.06 18.16 -19.73
C GLU A 71 -8.83 17.96 -20.62
N VAL A 72 -8.51 16.72 -20.94
CA VAL A 72 -7.52 16.38 -21.94
C VAL A 72 -8.20 16.20 -23.29
N ARG A 73 -7.65 16.75 -24.33
CA ARG A 73 -8.14 16.59 -25.70
C ARG A 73 -7.01 16.26 -26.65
N SER A 74 -7.26 15.33 -27.56
CA SER A 74 -6.30 14.90 -28.57
C SER A 74 -7.02 14.48 -29.85
N GLU A 75 -6.28 14.52 -30.96
CA GLU A 75 -6.70 13.87 -32.19
C GLU A 75 -5.91 12.59 -32.37
N GLU A 76 -6.62 11.47 -32.50
CA GLU A 76 -6.03 10.14 -32.65
C GLU A 76 -6.14 9.65 -34.09
N LYS A 77 -4.99 9.40 -34.74
CA LYS A 77 -4.92 8.81 -36.08
C LYS A 77 -4.96 7.28 -36.05
N VAL A 78 -4.86 6.70 -34.87
CA VAL A 78 -4.90 5.25 -34.65
C VAL A 78 -5.99 4.92 -33.64
N SER A 79 -6.78 3.88 -33.88
CA SER A 79 -7.87 3.47 -33.00
C SER A 79 -7.43 2.57 -31.85
N LYS A 80 -6.21 2.06 -31.88
CA LYS A 80 -5.65 1.16 -30.88
C LYS A 80 -4.13 1.13 -30.97
N ARG A 81 -3.47 0.86 -29.86
CA ARG A 81 -2.02 0.72 -29.72
C ARG A 81 -1.68 -0.54 -28.95
N ARG A 82 -0.54 -1.16 -29.26
CA ARG A 82 -0.01 -2.24 -28.44
C ARG A 82 0.47 -1.69 -27.09
N ALA A 83 0.27 -2.47 -26.04
CA ALA A 83 0.74 -2.09 -24.70
C ALA A 83 2.26 -1.79 -24.68
N SER A 84 3.06 -2.55 -25.43
CA SER A 84 4.51 -2.33 -25.58
C SER A 84 4.87 -0.97 -26.17
N ASP A 85 4.08 -0.49 -27.14
CA ASP A 85 4.34 0.79 -27.80
C ASP A 85 4.00 1.96 -26.86
N LEU A 86 2.90 1.83 -26.10
CA LEU A 86 2.52 2.80 -25.08
C LEU A 86 3.56 2.88 -23.96
N GLN A 87 4.04 1.73 -23.48
CA GLN A 87 5.11 1.67 -22.47
C GLN A 87 6.41 2.32 -22.99
N SER A 88 6.77 2.06 -24.24
CA SER A 88 7.96 2.67 -24.86
C SER A 88 7.83 4.19 -24.98
N ALA A 89 6.65 4.69 -25.36
CA ALA A 89 6.35 6.11 -25.41
C ALA A 89 6.42 6.73 -24.00
N ALA A 90 5.82 6.08 -23.01
CA ALA A 90 5.82 6.55 -21.62
C ALA A 90 7.24 6.69 -21.04
N VAL A 91 8.13 5.75 -21.31
CA VAL A 91 9.54 5.83 -20.86
C VAL A 91 10.25 7.05 -21.49
N LYS A 92 10.02 7.30 -22.78
CA LYS A 92 10.56 8.50 -23.47
C LYS A 92 10.00 9.78 -22.87
N CYS A 93 8.68 9.82 -22.63
CA CYS A 93 8.01 10.96 -22.02
C CYS A 93 8.51 11.22 -20.58
N ALA A 94 8.63 10.18 -19.76
CA ALA A 94 9.14 10.30 -18.40
C ALA A 94 10.55 10.90 -18.36
N LYS A 95 11.42 10.45 -19.27
CA LYS A 95 12.78 11.00 -19.42
C LYS A 95 12.76 12.46 -19.91
N ALA A 96 11.94 12.80 -20.90
CA ALA A 96 11.83 14.15 -21.44
C ALA A 96 11.26 15.14 -20.43
N LEU A 97 10.35 14.69 -19.57
CA LEU A 97 9.78 15.44 -18.47
C LEU A 97 10.76 15.62 -17.30
N GLY A 98 11.76 14.76 -17.17
CA GLY A 98 12.70 14.74 -16.05
C GLY A 98 12.05 14.22 -14.76
N LEU A 99 11.16 13.21 -14.87
CA LEU A 99 10.52 12.62 -13.71
C LEU A 99 11.55 12.01 -12.75
N SER A 100 11.24 12.05 -11.46
CA SER A 100 12.02 11.36 -10.43
C SER A 100 12.02 9.83 -10.65
N GLU A 101 12.89 9.13 -9.91
CA GLU A 101 12.88 7.66 -9.91
C GLU A 101 11.53 7.12 -9.46
N TRP A 102 10.91 7.74 -8.44
CA TRP A 102 9.57 7.43 -7.97
C TRP A 102 8.53 7.66 -9.08
N GLY A 103 8.53 8.84 -9.72
CA GLY A 103 7.59 9.17 -10.79
C GLY A 103 7.69 8.21 -11.97
N THR A 104 8.92 7.85 -12.36
CA THR A 104 9.16 6.86 -13.44
C THR A 104 8.65 5.47 -13.06
N THR A 105 8.89 5.03 -11.82
CA THR A 105 8.41 3.74 -11.30
C THR A 105 6.89 3.71 -11.23
N PHE A 106 6.27 4.80 -10.77
CA PHE A 106 4.82 4.95 -10.72
C PHE A 106 4.19 4.83 -12.11
N VAL A 107 4.68 5.57 -13.10
CA VAL A 107 4.18 5.52 -14.49
C VAL A 107 4.24 4.08 -15.02
N LYS A 108 5.35 3.38 -14.80
CA LYS A 108 5.51 1.99 -15.20
C LYS A 108 4.49 1.09 -14.49
N SER A 109 4.33 1.23 -13.18
CA SER A 109 3.38 0.43 -12.38
C SER A 109 1.95 0.58 -12.89
N VAL A 110 1.51 1.81 -13.19
CA VAL A 110 0.16 2.07 -13.70
C VAL A 110 -0.04 1.39 -15.07
N LEU A 111 0.92 1.52 -16.00
CA LEU A 111 0.83 0.91 -17.32
C LEU A 111 0.90 -0.62 -17.28
N ASP A 112 1.71 -1.20 -16.42
CA ASP A 112 1.77 -2.64 -16.19
C ASP A 112 0.45 -3.17 -15.64
N THR A 113 -0.17 -2.42 -14.70
CA THR A 113 -1.49 -2.74 -14.14
C THR A 113 -2.58 -2.72 -15.21
N LEU A 114 -2.65 -1.67 -16.03
CA LEU A 114 -3.61 -1.55 -17.14
C LEU A 114 -3.42 -2.67 -18.16
N SER A 115 -2.19 -2.88 -18.62
CA SER A 115 -1.86 -3.92 -19.61
C SER A 115 -2.20 -5.32 -19.12
N SER A 116 -1.95 -5.61 -17.84
CA SER A 116 -2.27 -6.89 -17.22
C SER A 116 -3.78 -7.12 -17.11
N ALA A 117 -4.54 -6.09 -16.76
CA ALA A 117 -5.99 -6.18 -16.67
C ALA A 117 -6.63 -6.41 -18.05
N GLU A 118 -6.23 -5.65 -19.06
CA GLU A 118 -6.70 -5.80 -20.44
C GLU A 118 -6.33 -7.18 -21.02
N SER A 119 -5.09 -7.62 -20.78
CA SER A 119 -4.63 -8.96 -21.16
C SER A 119 -5.57 -10.04 -20.61
N ARG A 120 -5.95 -9.94 -19.35
CA ARG A 120 -6.83 -10.90 -18.71
C ARG A 120 -8.27 -10.83 -19.22
N VAL A 121 -8.80 -9.60 -19.38
CA VAL A 121 -10.16 -9.38 -19.86
C VAL A 121 -10.34 -9.90 -21.30
N HIS A 122 -9.34 -9.66 -22.15
CA HIS A 122 -9.38 -10.07 -23.57
C HIS A 122 -8.84 -11.47 -23.84
N GLY A 123 -8.23 -12.13 -22.86
CA GLY A 123 -7.66 -13.48 -23.01
C GLY A 123 -6.41 -13.52 -23.91
N HIS A 124 -5.69 -12.39 -24.07
CA HIS A 124 -4.46 -12.28 -24.84
C HIS A 124 -3.23 -12.19 -23.93
N SER A 125 -2.05 -12.49 -24.45
CA SER A 125 -0.82 -12.23 -23.69
C SER A 125 -0.58 -10.72 -23.53
N VAL A 126 0.07 -10.30 -22.43
CA VAL A 126 0.38 -8.88 -22.18
C VAL A 126 1.17 -8.24 -23.33
N LYS A 127 1.98 -9.02 -24.05
CA LYS A 127 2.77 -8.52 -25.20
C LYS A 127 1.94 -8.28 -26.45
N GLU A 128 0.81 -8.97 -26.59
CA GLU A 128 -0.05 -8.96 -27.79
C GLU A 128 -1.32 -8.13 -27.58
N VAL A 129 -1.62 -7.76 -26.33
CA VAL A 129 -2.83 -7.01 -26.03
C VAL A 129 -2.77 -5.63 -26.71
N GLU A 130 -3.84 -5.33 -27.43
CA GLU A 130 -4.08 -4.02 -28.03
C GLU A 130 -5.00 -3.22 -27.09
N LEU A 131 -4.51 -2.07 -26.70
CA LEU A 131 -5.26 -1.11 -25.90
C LEU A 131 -6.07 -0.22 -26.83
N HIS A 132 -7.38 -0.18 -26.63
CA HIS A 132 -8.27 0.67 -27.40
C HIS A 132 -8.27 2.08 -26.84
N GLU A 133 -9.23 2.42 -25.96
CA GLU A 133 -9.25 3.74 -25.31
C GLU A 133 -8.08 3.96 -24.34
N LEU A 134 -7.66 2.92 -23.63
CA LEU A 134 -6.51 2.99 -22.71
C LEU A 134 -5.16 3.19 -23.42
N GLY A 135 -5.13 3.09 -24.75
CA GLY A 135 -3.96 3.40 -25.57
C GLY A 135 -3.92 4.85 -26.08
N SER A 136 -4.83 5.71 -25.64
CA SER A 136 -4.93 7.11 -26.08
C SER A 136 -3.91 8.04 -25.46
N ALA A 137 -3.70 9.20 -26.08
CA ALA A 137 -2.90 10.29 -25.50
C ALA A 137 -3.47 10.78 -24.19
N ASP A 138 -4.78 10.78 -24.03
CA ASP A 138 -5.52 11.13 -22.83
C ASP A 138 -5.05 10.31 -21.61
N THR A 139 -5.08 8.99 -21.74
CA THR A 139 -4.56 8.07 -20.71
C THR A 139 -3.11 8.36 -20.33
N LEU A 140 -2.26 8.62 -21.34
CA LEU A 140 -0.84 8.86 -21.11
C LEU A 140 -0.59 10.22 -20.43
N VAL A 141 -1.36 11.25 -20.81
CA VAL A 141 -1.34 12.58 -20.15
C VAL A 141 -1.78 12.47 -18.70
N ASP A 142 -2.85 11.71 -18.42
CA ASP A 142 -3.34 11.48 -17.06
C ASP A 142 -2.25 10.86 -16.18
N ILE A 143 -1.63 9.78 -16.63
CA ILE A 143 -0.64 9.04 -15.85
C ILE A 143 0.64 9.88 -15.64
N LEU A 144 1.17 10.47 -16.71
CA LEU A 144 2.37 11.30 -16.64
C LEU A 144 2.12 12.61 -15.88
N GLY A 145 0.93 13.19 -16.04
CA GLY A 145 0.53 14.40 -15.35
C GLY A 145 0.43 14.19 -13.84
N VAL A 146 -0.15 13.06 -13.39
CA VAL A 146 -0.17 12.70 -11.97
C VAL A 146 1.25 12.55 -11.43
N ALA A 147 2.14 11.84 -12.14
CA ALA A 147 3.54 11.69 -11.74
C ALA A 147 4.26 13.05 -11.65
N TYR A 148 4.10 13.87 -12.69
CA TYR A 148 4.78 15.17 -12.78
C TYR A 148 4.32 16.15 -11.70
N LEU A 149 3.00 16.27 -11.49
CA LEU A 149 2.44 17.13 -10.44
C LEU A 149 2.77 16.62 -9.03
N ALA A 150 2.82 15.31 -8.83
CA ALA A 150 3.23 14.74 -7.56
C ALA A 150 4.71 15.01 -7.25
N ASP A 151 5.59 14.93 -8.25
CA ASP A 151 7.00 15.32 -8.12
C ASP A 151 7.14 16.83 -7.84
N GLU A 152 6.38 17.69 -8.53
CA GLU A 152 6.37 19.15 -8.33
C GLU A 152 5.90 19.53 -6.92
N LEU A 153 4.94 18.82 -6.38
CA LEU A 153 4.43 18.98 -5.01
C LEU A 153 5.28 18.28 -3.94
N GLU A 154 6.41 17.70 -4.32
CA GLU A 154 7.31 16.93 -3.45
C GLU A 154 6.60 15.79 -2.71
N LEU A 155 5.67 15.10 -3.38
CA LEU A 155 4.92 13.98 -2.83
C LEU A 155 5.56 12.61 -3.09
N SER A 156 6.69 12.55 -3.79
CA SER A 156 7.44 11.31 -4.08
C SER A 156 7.91 10.56 -2.82
N GLY A 157 8.10 11.28 -1.71
CA GLY A 157 8.46 10.69 -0.40
C GLY A 157 7.28 10.56 0.56
N ALA A 158 6.07 10.90 0.15
CA ALA A 158 4.88 10.77 0.97
C ALA A 158 4.38 9.32 0.99
N ARG A 159 3.69 8.95 2.05
CA ARG A 159 2.96 7.70 2.14
C ARG A 159 1.53 7.92 1.67
N TRP A 160 1.01 6.98 0.88
CA TRP A 160 -0.30 7.11 0.25
C TRP A 160 -1.27 6.04 0.75
N TRP A 161 -2.46 6.46 1.14
CA TRP A 161 -3.59 5.60 1.51
C TRP A 161 -4.81 5.95 0.67
N SER A 162 -5.71 5.00 0.52
CA SER A 162 -6.98 5.24 -0.14
C SER A 162 -8.13 4.65 0.67
N SER A 163 -9.28 5.32 0.62
CA SER A 163 -10.55 4.69 0.96
C SER A 163 -10.86 3.54 -0.01
N PRO A 164 -11.79 2.63 0.30
CA PRO A 164 -12.37 1.74 -0.70
C PRO A 164 -12.85 2.54 -1.92
N VAL A 165 -12.58 2.04 -3.12
CA VAL A 165 -12.94 2.76 -4.36
C VAL A 165 -14.43 2.62 -4.64
N GLY A 166 -15.13 3.76 -4.82
CA GLY A 166 -16.53 3.79 -5.21
C GLY A 166 -16.71 3.35 -6.66
N VAL A 167 -17.53 2.32 -6.89
CA VAL A 167 -17.91 1.86 -8.23
C VAL A 167 -19.41 2.04 -8.41
N GLY A 168 -19.82 2.41 -9.62
CA GLY A 168 -21.22 2.54 -9.95
C GLY A 168 -21.88 1.21 -10.31
N MET A 169 -23.15 1.27 -10.64
CA MET A 169 -23.96 0.18 -11.12
C MET A 169 -24.42 0.44 -12.57
N GLY A 170 -25.20 -0.51 -13.12
CA GLY A 170 -25.76 -0.40 -14.46
C GLY A 170 -24.74 -0.74 -15.54
N THR A 171 -24.77 0.01 -16.62
CA THR A 171 -23.90 -0.25 -17.78
C THR A 171 -23.20 1.03 -18.24
N THR A 172 -21.95 0.88 -18.68
CA THR A 172 -21.25 1.89 -19.48
C THR A 172 -21.26 1.47 -20.94
N GLU A 173 -21.31 2.43 -21.87
CA GLU A 173 -21.26 2.17 -23.29
C GLU A 173 -19.85 2.45 -23.82
N PHE A 174 -19.30 1.46 -24.53
CA PHE A 174 -17.95 1.48 -25.03
C PHE A 174 -17.89 0.82 -26.42
N SER A 175 -17.35 1.51 -27.40
CA SER A 175 -17.29 1.03 -28.79
C SER A 175 -18.62 0.49 -29.32
N GLY A 176 -19.75 1.18 -29.00
CA GLY A 176 -21.10 0.79 -29.40
C GLY A 176 -21.65 -0.46 -28.68
N ARG A 177 -21.01 -0.91 -27.60
CA ARG A 177 -21.47 -2.04 -26.79
C ARG A 177 -21.66 -1.61 -25.33
N LYS A 178 -22.62 -2.22 -24.66
CA LYS A 178 -22.90 -1.98 -23.23
C LYS A 178 -22.14 -3.02 -22.37
N TYR A 179 -21.37 -2.53 -21.43
CA TYR A 179 -20.63 -3.35 -20.44
C TYR A 179 -21.18 -3.07 -19.05
N PRO A 180 -21.17 -4.07 -18.14
CA PRO A 180 -21.57 -3.86 -16.76
C PRO A 180 -20.60 -2.93 -16.03
N ASN A 181 -21.11 -2.11 -15.11
CA ASN A 181 -20.31 -1.37 -14.15
C ASN A 181 -20.10 -2.18 -12.87
N PRO A 182 -18.88 -2.18 -12.26
CA PRO A 182 -17.68 -1.55 -12.83
C PRO A 182 -17.24 -2.23 -14.13
N ALA A 183 -16.60 -1.46 -15.02
CA ALA A 183 -16.07 -1.98 -16.28
C ALA A 183 -15.14 -3.21 -16.00
N PRO A 184 -15.10 -4.21 -16.91
CA PRO A 184 -14.32 -5.44 -16.66
C PRO A 184 -12.86 -5.20 -16.28
N ALA A 185 -12.20 -4.21 -16.90
CA ALA A 185 -10.83 -3.84 -16.56
C ALA A 185 -10.72 -3.29 -15.13
N VAL A 186 -11.67 -2.47 -14.66
CA VAL A 186 -11.71 -1.96 -13.28
C VAL A 186 -11.86 -3.11 -12.30
N ALA A 187 -12.80 -4.03 -12.55
CA ALA A 187 -13.02 -5.19 -11.70
C ALA A 187 -11.76 -6.05 -11.59
N GLU A 188 -11.04 -6.26 -12.71
CA GLU A 188 -9.82 -7.06 -12.75
C GLU A 188 -8.66 -6.36 -12.03
N ILE A 189 -8.49 -5.04 -12.19
CA ILE A 189 -7.48 -4.26 -11.46
C ILE A 189 -7.69 -4.40 -9.95
N LEU A 190 -8.91 -4.16 -9.47
CA LEU A 190 -9.23 -4.23 -8.04
C LEU A 190 -9.06 -5.66 -7.50
N ARG A 191 -9.48 -6.69 -8.24
CA ARG A 191 -9.31 -8.09 -7.89
C ARG A 191 -7.84 -8.48 -7.75
N SER A 192 -7.01 -8.13 -8.75
CA SER A 192 -5.59 -8.54 -8.80
C SER A 192 -4.77 -7.90 -7.68
N HIS A 193 -5.11 -6.68 -7.28
CA HIS A 193 -4.47 -5.97 -6.18
C HIS A 193 -5.16 -6.20 -4.82
N LYS A 194 -6.21 -7.05 -4.77
CA LYS A 194 -7.03 -7.27 -3.56
C LYS A 194 -7.53 -5.95 -2.96
N PHE A 195 -7.84 -4.99 -3.84
CA PHE A 195 -8.21 -3.65 -3.43
C PHE A 195 -9.70 -3.55 -3.11
N PRO A 196 -10.11 -3.02 -1.94
CA PRO A 196 -11.50 -2.96 -1.57
C PRO A 196 -12.28 -1.98 -2.45
N MET A 197 -13.49 -2.39 -2.85
CA MET A 197 -14.42 -1.53 -3.58
C MET A 197 -15.73 -1.37 -2.80
N LYS A 198 -16.39 -0.22 -3.01
CA LYS A 198 -17.72 0.08 -2.49
C LYS A 198 -18.68 0.27 -3.64
N THR A 199 -19.69 -0.58 -3.76
CA THR A 199 -20.74 -0.41 -4.77
C THR A 199 -21.70 0.68 -4.34
N ASN A 200 -21.92 1.66 -5.23
CA ASN A 200 -22.88 2.73 -5.06
C ASN A 200 -24.06 2.53 -6.05
N SER A 201 -25.28 2.91 -5.65
CA SER A 201 -26.49 2.73 -6.46
C SER A 201 -26.60 3.63 -7.70
N ILE A 202 -25.50 4.28 -8.08
CA ILE A 202 -25.44 5.27 -9.14
C ILE A 202 -25.24 4.57 -10.49
N GLN A 203 -26.13 4.85 -11.45
CA GLN A 203 -26.11 4.27 -12.80
C GLN A 203 -25.11 5.00 -13.71
N PHE A 204 -23.84 4.99 -13.30
CA PHE A 204 -22.77 5.69 -14.00
C PHE A 204 -21.40 5.01 -13.68
N GLU A 205 -20.46 5.10 -14.62
CA GLU A 205 -19.07 4.68 -14.39
C GLU A 205 -18.35 5.70 -13.50
N LEU A 206 -18.31 5.42 -12.19
CA LEU A 206 -17.68 6.30 -11.21
C LEU A 206 -16.16 6.19 -11.20
N THR A 207 -15.66 4.98 -11.48
CA THR A 207 -14.23 4.69 -11.52
C THR A 207 -13.87 4.16 -12.90
N THR A 208 -12.93 4.85 -13.56
CA THR A 208 -12.36 4.43 -14.83
C THR A 208 -11.19 3.47 -14.62
N PRO A 209 -10.82 2.66 -15.64
CA PRO A 209 -9.63 1.81 -15.55
C PRO A 209 -8.35 2.58 -15.19
N THR A 210 -8.16 3.76 -15.80
CA THR A 210 -7.01 4.66 -15.51
C THR A 210 -7.03 5.10 -14.06
N GLY A 211 -8.20 5.55 -13.56
CA GLY A 211 -8.34 5.96 -12.15
C GLY A 211 -8.11 4.83 -11.15
N ALA A 212 -8.61 3.62 -11.45
CA ALA A 212 -8.36 2.44 -10.64
C ALA A 212 -6.86 2.10 -10.60
N ALA A 213 -6.19 2.08 -11.76
CA ALA A 213 -4.77 1.76 -11.85
C ALA A 213 -3.89 2.80 -11.13
N ILE A 214 -4.20 4.10 -11.26
CA ILE A 214 -3.54 5.17 -10.51
C ILE A 214 -3.73 4.94 -9.00
N THR A 215 -4.97 4.68 -8.55
CA THR A 215 -5.27 4.49 -7.13
C THR A 215 -4.49 3.34 -6.53
N VAL A 216 -4.50 2.15 -7.15
CA VAL A 216 -3.79 0.97 -6.62
C VAL A 216 -2.27 1.12 -6.67
N SER A 217 -1.75 1.90 -7.61
CA SER A 217 -0.31 2.17 -7.74
C SER A 217 0.18 3.22 -6.73
N LEU A 218 -0.66 4.15 -6.30
CA LEU A 218 -0.35 5.15 -5.27
C LEU A 218 -0.52 4.57 -3.86
N ALA A 219 -1.65 3.92 -3.59
CA ALA A 219 -2.02 3.46 -2.25
C ALA A 219 -1.28 2.18 -1.83
N THR A 220 0.04 2.25 -1.74
CA THR A 220 0.93 1.12 -1.43
C THR A 220 1.07 0.85 0.08
N ASP A 221 0.70 1.80 0.93
CA ASP A 221 0.94 1.73 2.38
C ASP A 221 -0.16 1.02 3.18
N GLY A 222 -1.15 0.48 2.51
CA GLY A 222 -2.14 -0.40 3.13
C GLY A 222 -3.58 0.00 2.89
N LEU A 223 -4.42 -1.04 2.93
CA LEU A 223 -5.86 -0.99 2.68
C LEU A 223 -6.66 -1.17 3.97
N SER A 224 -5.98 -1.48 5.08
CA SER A 224 -6.65 -1.92 6.30
C SER A 224 -7.12 -0.78 7.19
N GLU A 225 -6.38 0.34 7.26
CA GLU A 225 -6.81 1.52 8.01
C GLU A 225 -6.19 2.80 7.46
N VAL A 226 -7.04 3.77 7.15
CA VAL A 226 -6.58 5.12 6.86
C VAL A 226 -6.01 5.70 8.16
N PRO A 227 -4.75 6.14 8.18
CA PRO A 227 -4.12 6.59 9.40
C PRO A 227 -4.74 7.88 9.92
N VAL A 228 -4.61 8.13 11.22
CA VAL A 228 -4.93 9.45 11.78
C VAL A 228 -3.89 10.45 11.32
N ILE A 229 -4.34 11.49 10.64
CA ILE A 229 -3.48 12.58 10.18
C ILE A 229 -3.98 13.93 10.71
N THR A 230 -3.07 14.88 10.84
CA THR A 230 -3.42 16.29 10.98
C THR A 230 -3.36 16.92 9.58
N PRO A 231 -4.51 17.18 8.94
CA PRO A 231 -4.53 17.71 7.58
C PRO A 231 -4.07 19.18 7.54
N TYR A 232 -3.31 19.53 6.50
CA TYR A 232 -2.89 20.91 6.27
C TYR A 232 -3.13 21.39 4.82
N LYS A 233 -3.42 20.48 3.88
CA LYS A 233 -3.88 20.81 2.53
C LYS A 233 -4.94 19.83 2.06
N ILE A 234 -5.94 20.33 1.35
CA ILE A 234 -7.01 19.54 0.73
C ILE A 234 -7.17 20.04 -0.70
N GLY A 235 -7.29 19.12 -1.66
CA GLY A 235 -7.54 19.42 -3.05
C GLY A 235 -8.70 18.60 -3.60
N TYR A 236 -9.53 19.24 -4.43
CA TYR A 236 -10.71 18.66 -5.06
C TYR A 236 -10.57 18.65 -6.58
N GLY A 237 -10.62 17.46 -7.16
CA GLY A 237 -10.66 17.25 -8.61
C GLY A 237 -12.06 16.88 -9.05
N ALA A 238 -12.63 17.66 -9.98
CA ALA A 238 -13.95 17.43 -10.51
C ALA A 238 -13.94 16.42 -11.65
N GLY A 239 -14.93 15.53 -11.69
CA GLY A 239 -15.21 14.74 -12.88
C GLY A 239 -15.96 15.58 -13.94
N ALA A 240 -15.81 15.19 -15.22
CA ALA A 240 -16.37 15.93 -16.35
C ALA A 240 -17.90 16.07 -16.29
N LYS A 241 -18.61 15.04 -15.82
CA LYS A 241 -20.07 15.06 -15.72
C LYS A 241 -20.55 15.46 -14.33
N GLU A 242 -21.61 16.25 -14.29
CA GLU A 242 -22.38 16.47 -13.08
C GLU A 242 -23.34 15.30 -12.86
N LEU A 243 -23.50 14.86 -11.63
CA LEU A 243 -24.34 13.72 -11.27
C LEU A 243 -25.31 14.17 -10.17
N ASP A 244 -26.61 13.90 -10.36
CA ASP A 244 -27.66 14.35 -9.43
C ASP A 244 -27.59 13.68 -8.05
N GLN A 245 -27.04 12.46 -7.98
CA GLN A 245 -27.10 11.62 -6.78
C GLN A 245 -25.82 11.68 -5.94
N VAL A 246 -24.72 12.20 -6.49
CA VAL A 246 -23.42 12.29 -5.81
C VAL A 246 -22.62 13.46 -6.35
N VAL A 247 -21.92 14.12 -5.47
CA VAL A 247 -20.95 15.17 -5.85
C VAL A 247 -19.76 14.49 -6.54
N ASN A 248 -19.62 14.70 -7.86
CA ASN A 248 -18.61 14.02 -8.67
C ASN A 248 -17.24 14.65 -8.54
N ILE A 249 -16.59 14.41 -7.40
CA ILE A 249 -15.25 14.91 -7.07
C ILE A 249 -14.38 13.82 -6.44
N LEU A 250 -13.08 13.89 -6.68
CA LEU A 250 -12.05 13.17 -5.91
C LEU A 250 -11.42 14.15 -4.93
N ARG A 251 -11.24 13.75 -3.68
CA ARG A 251 -10.54 14.54 -2.67
C ARG A 251 -9.19 13.93 -2.36
N LEU A 252 -8.14 14.74 -2.43
CA LEU A 252 -6.83 14.42 -1.90
C LEU A 252 -6.58 15.25 -0.65
N THR A 253 -6.17 14.62 0.43
CA THR A 253 -5.83 15.28 1.68
C THR A 253 -4.38 15.03 2.03
N ILE A 254 -3.58 16.11 2.15
CA ILE A 254 -2.21 16.04 2.63
C ILE A 254 -2.18 16.42 4.10
N GLY A 255 -1.53 15.59 4.91
CA GLY A 255 -1.39 15.82 6.33
C GLY A 255 -0.10 15.25 6.89
N GLU A 256 0.15 15.58 8.13
CA GLU A 256 1.18 14.92 8.93
C GLU A 256 0.56 13.73 9.67
N LEU A 257 1.26 12.59 9.65
CA LEU A 257 0.86 11.43 10.43
C LEU A 257 0.79 11.81 11.91
N SER A 258 -0.40 11.76 12.48
CA SER A 258 -0.62 12.01 13.89
C SER A 258 -0.14 10.80 14.68
N GLY A 259 1.00 10.90 15.34
CA GLY A 259 1.54 9.84 16.20
C GLY A 259 3.04 10.03 16.45
N ASN A 260 3.41 10.02 17.70
CA ASN A 260 4.79 9.99 18.16
C ASN A 260 5.50 8.78 17.60
N GLY A 261 6.16 8.85 16.44
CA GLY A 261 7.19 7.94 15.93
C GLY A 261 7.03 6.41 16.10
N HIS A 262 5.94 5.97 16.70
CA HIS A 262 5.61 4.55 16.87
C HIS A 262 4.62 4.13 15.78
N ALA A 263 4.94 3.10 15.03
CA ALA A 263 3.96 2.41 14.22
C ALA A 263 2.93 1.80 15.17
N HIS A 264 1.64 2.02 14.92
CA HIS A 264 0.60 1.23 15.56
C HIS A 264 0.45 -0.05 14.75
N ASP A 265 0.45 -1.16 15.45
CA ASP A 265 0.19 -2.48 14.89
C ASP A 265 -0.99 -3.06 15.65
N GLU A 266 -1.97 -3.55 14.94
CA GLU A 266 -3.07 -4.30 15.52
C GLU A 266 -2.75 -5.78 15.52
N VAL A 267 -2.90 -6.36 16.68
CA VAL A 267 -2.79 -7.80 16.88
C VAL A 267 -4.02 -8.30 17.63
N VAL A 268 -4.23 -9.59 17.61
CA VAL A 268 -5.19 -10.23 18.50
C VAL A 268 -4.45 -10.99 19.60
N VAL A 269 -5.01 -10.97 20.78
CA VAL A 269 -4.61 -11.84 21.89
C VAL A 269 -5.65 -12.96 21.99
N LEU A 270 -5.20 -14.20 21.82
CA LEU A 270 -6.02 -15.38 22.02
C LEU A 270 -5.70 -15.96 23.40
N GLU A 271 -6.70 -16.22 24.22
CA GLU A 271 -6.51 -16.70 25.59
C GLU A 271 -7.42 -17.88 25.94
N THR A 272 -6.86 -18.82 26.65
CA THR A 272 -7.64 -19.88 27.30
C THR A 272 -7.06 -20.25 28.67
N ASN A 273 -7.93 -20.70 29.58
CA ASN A 273 -7.55 -21.16 30.91
C ASN A 273 -7.66 -22.69 30.95
N LEU A 274 -6.62 -23.35 31.44
CA LEU A 274 -6.51 -24.83 31.50
C LEU A 274 -6.24 -25.26 32.95
N ASP A 275 -7.05 -26.18 33.50
CA ASP A 275 -6.89 -26.75 34.85
C ASP A 275 -6.75 -28.28 34.85
N ASP A 276 -6.73 -28.89 33.65
CA ASP A 276 -6.73 -30.37 33.47
C ASP A 276 -5.74 -30.85 32.39
N VAL A 277 -4.84 -29.99 31.93
CA VAL A 277 -3.87 -30.31 30.85
C VAL A 277 -2.47 -30.41 31.44
N SER A 278 -1.70 -31.46 31.05
CA SER A 278 -0.33 -31.64 31.49
C SER A 278 0.64 -30.64 30.89
N GLY A 279 1.75 -30.38 31.59
CA GLY A 279 2.80 -29.47 31.10
C GLY A 279 3.43 -29.93 29.79
N GLU A 280 3.49 -31.24 29.51
CA GLU A 280 4.00 -31.80 28.27
C GLU A 280 3.11 -31.43 27.08
N VAL A 281 1.79 -31.57 27.24
CA VAL A 281 0.80 -31.20 26.21
C VAL A 281 0.87 -29.68 25.93
N ILE A 282 0.95 -28.87 26.99
CA ILE A 282 1.09 -27.41 26.86
C ILE A 282 2.40 -27.07 26.14
N GLY A 283 3.51 -27.71 26.50
CA GLY A 283 4.79 -27.52 25.82
C GLY A 283 4.71 -27.80 24.31
N ARG A 284 4.06 -28.90 23.96
CA ARG A 284 3.83 -29.26 22.55
C ARG A 284 2.92 -28.27 21.83
N ALA A 285 1.85 -27.82 22.49
CA ALA A 285 0.93 -26.82 21.93
C ALA A 285 1.68 -25.51 21.62
N VAL A 286 2.56 -25.05 22.52
CA VAL A 286 3.41 -23.85 22.31
C VAL A 286 4.28 -24.00 21.07
N GLU A 287 4.95 -25.13 20.90
CA GLU A 287 5.80 -25.40 19.72
C GLU A 287 4.97 -25.28 18.42
N ARG A 288 3.83 -26.01 18.35
CA ARG A 288 2.96 -26.01 17.18
C ARG A 288 2.36 -24.65 16.86
N LEU A 289 1.96 -23.89 17.88
CA LEU A 289 1.44 -22.53 17.71
C LEU A 289 2.52 -21.57 17.15
N MET A 290 3.75 -21.67 17.63
CA MET A 290 4.86 -20.89 17.10
C MET A 290 5.18 -21.28 15.65
N GLU A 291 5.19 -22.58 15.31
CA GLU A 291 5.37 -23.08 13.94
C GLU A 291 4.26 -22.62 13.00
N ALA A 292 3.00 -22.57 13.48
CA ALA A 292 1.85 -22.06 12.75
C ALA A 292 1.85 -20.55 12.57
N GLY A 293 2.82 -19.85 13.19
CA GLY A 293 3.08 -18.43 13.00
C GLY A 293 2.42 -17.51 14.01
N ALA A 294 2.23 -17.98 15.24
CA ALA A 294 2.02 -17.09 16.37
C ALA A 294 3.21 -16.13 16.51
N ARG A 295 2.96 -14.88 16.85
CA ARG A 295 4.03 -13.90 17.11
C ARG A 295 4.71 -14.11 18.44
N ASP A 296 3.95 -14.59 19.41
CA ASP A 296 4.43 -14.92 20.75
C ASP A 296 3.41 -15.82 21.44
N VAL A 297 3.88 -16.69 22.35
CA VAL A 297 3.04 -17.54 23.20
C VAL A 297 3.61 -17.47 24.62
N SER A 298 2.77 -17.12 25.56
CA SER A 298 3.12 -17.05 26.97
C SER A 298 2.18 -17.89 27.83
N ILE A 299 2.73 -18.41 28.95
CA ILE A 299 2.01 -19.20 29.92
C ILE A 299 2.10 -18.53 31.26
N THR A 300 0.96 -18.28 31.90
CA THR A 300 0.85 -17.66 33.22
C THR A 300 0.16 -18.61 34.19
N PRO A 301 0.78 -18.99 35.32
CA PRO A 301 0.10 -19.74 36.38
C PRO A 301 -1.07 -18.93 36.95
N VAL A 302 -2.21 -19.57 37.10
CA VAL A 302 -3.42 -18.94 37.66
C VAL A 302 -4.12 -19.87 38.67
N PHE A 303 -4.90 -19.29 39.56
CA PHE A 303 -5.88 -20.05 40.36
C PHE A 303 -7.26 -19.87 39.74
N MET A 304 -7.92 -20.97 39.49
CA MET A 304 -9.22 -21.04 38.85
C MET A 304 -10.33 -21.31 39.89
N LYS A 305 -11.59 -21.35 39.42
CA LYS A 305 -12.74 -21.71 40.27
C LYS A 305 -12.49 -23.02 41.05
N LYS A 306 -13.05 -23.14 42.21
CA LYS A 306 -12.87 -24.30 43.12
C LYS A 306 -11.41 -24.45 43.63
N ASN A 307 -10.63 -23.36 43.66
CA ASN A 307 -9.23 -23.30 44.09
C ASN A 307 -8.30 -24.26 43.34
N ARG A 308 -8.58 -24.53 42.08
CA ARG A 308 -7.72 -25.37 41.22
C ARG A 308 -6.57 -24.55 40.68
N PRO A 309 -5.34 -25.03 40.81
CA PRO A 309 -4.22 -24.46 40.07
C PRO A 309 -4.45 -24.74 38.57
N GLY A 310 -4.15 -23.76 37.75
CA GLY A 310 -4.25 -23.88 36.29
C GLY A 310 -3.26 -22.97 35.58
N GLN A 311 -3.35 -22.92 34.29
CA GLN A 311 -2.51 -22.09 33.44
C GLN A 311 -3.35 -21.29 32.47
N LEU A 312 -3.01 -20.01 32.30
CA LEU A 312 -3.51 -19.15 31.24
C LEU A 312 -2.51 -19.20 30.09
N ILE A 313 -2.93 -19.69 28.93
CA ILE A 313 -2.17 -19.55 27.69
C ILE A 313 -2.65 -18.28 27.01
N SER A 314 -1.70 -17.41 26.63
CA SER A 314 -1.94 -16.18 25.90
C SER A 314 -1.08 -16.16 24.64
N ILE A 315 -1.71 -15.98 23.47
CA ILE A 315 -1.08 -16.01 22.15
C ILE A 315 -1.24 -14.64 21.51
N ILE A 316 -0.16 -14.05 21.05
CA ILE A 316 -0.18 -12.85 20.22
C ILE A 316 -0.14 -13.28 18.74
N ALA A 317 -1.15 -12.88 17.96
CA ALA A 317 -1.28 -13.27 16.58
C ALA A 317 -1.70 -12.12 15.66
N ASP A 318 -1.41 -12.27 14.36
CA ASP A 318 -2.01 -11.44 13.33
C ASP A 318 -3.49 -11.82 13.19
N LYS A 319 -4.37 -10.85 13.01
CA LYS A 319 -5.81 -11.07 12.85
C LYS A 319 -6.14 -12.09 11.74
N ALA A 320 -5.38 -12.08 10.65
CA ALA A 320 -5.56 -13.04 9.55
C ALA A 320 -5.26 -14.50 9.93
N LYS A 321 -4.58 -14.74 11.05
CA LYS A 321 -4.21 -16.08 11.54
C LYS A 321 -4.98 -16.47 12.81
N SER A 322 -5.80 -15.59 13.37
CA SER A 322 -6.42 -15.80 14.68
C SER A 322 -7.30 -17.04 14.71
N GLU A 323 -8.15 -17.22 13.70
CA GLU A 323 -9.07 -18.36 13.61
C GLU A 323 -8.30 -19.70 13.57
N HIS A 324 -7.31 -19.79 12.69
CA HIS A 324 -6.47 -20.99 12.57
C HIS A 324 -5.69 -21.31 13.86
N LEU A 325 -5.15 -20.30 14.53
CA LEU A 325 -4.41 -20.50 15.78
C LEU A 325 -5.34 -20.84 16.96
N ALA A 326 -6.56 -20.30 16.96
CA ALA A 326 -7.56 -20.69 17.95
C ALA A 326 -8.01 -22.14 17.79
N GLU A 327 -8.26 -22.60 16.56
CA GLU A 327 -8.57 -23.99 16.25
C GLU A 327 -7.43 -24.93 16.67
N LEU A 328 -6.20 -24.59 16.33
CA LEU A 328 -5.01 -25.37 16.70
C LEU A 328 -4.85 -25.46 18.23
N LEU A 329 -5.09 -24.35 18.95
CA LEU A 329 -5.05 -24.37 20.41
C LEU A 329 -6.12 -25.28 21.01
N MET A 330 -7.34 -25.29 20.45
CA MET A 330 -8.42 -26.19 20.88
C MET A 330 -8.07 -27.66 20.58
N GLU A 331 -7.50 -27.96 19.42
CA GLU A 331 -7.08 -29.34 19.06
C GLU A 331 -6.00 -29.85 20.01
N GLU A 332 -4.98 -29.05 20.28
CA GLU A 332 -3.82 -29.50 21.09
C GLU A 332 -4.15 -29.62 22.58
N THR A 333 -5.03 -28.77 23.11
CA THR A 333 -5.27 -28.68 24.56
C THR A 333 -6.62 -29.26 25.01
N GLY A 334 -7.53 -29.50 24.07
CA GLY A 334 -8.90 -29.91 24.37
C GLY A 334 -9.76 -28.81 25.00
N THR A 335 -9.29 -27.55 25.03
CA THR A 335 -10.11 -26.43 25.55
C THR A 335 -11.37 -26.24 24.72
N LEU A 336 -12.48 -25.93 25.37
CA LEU A 336 -13.78 -25.75 24.71
C LEU A 336 -14.00 -24.32 24.20
N GLY A 337 -13.09 -23.41 24.49
CA GLY A 337 -13.24 -22.02 24.06
C GLY A 337 -11.97 -21.19 24.22
N VAL A 338 -11.76 -20.32 23.25
CA VAL A 338 -10.66 -19.37 23.20
C VAL A 338 -11.25 -17.95 23.15
N ARG A 339 -10.80 -17.09 24.03
CA ARG A 339 -11.15 -15.66 24.01
C ARG A 339 -10.28 -14.95 22.99
N GLU A 340 -10.86 -14.14 22.15
CA GLU A 340 -10.15 -13.28 21.20
C GLU A 340 -10.36 -11.82 21.60
N VAL A 341 -9.24 -11.09 21.80
CA VAL A 341 -9.25 -9.67 22.17
C VAL A 341 -8.38 -8.91 21.16
N PRO A 342 -8.93 -7.98 20.38
CA PRO A 342 -8.12 -7.10 19.54
C PRO A 342 -7.34 -6.11 20.42
N VAL A 343 -6.05 -5.95 20.12
CA VAL A 343 -5.14 -5.10 20.90
C VAL A 343 -4.27 -4.28 19.97
N SER A 344 -4.20 -2.96 20.21
CA SER A 344 -3.26 -2.09 19.53
C SER A 344 -1.92 -2.04 20.29
N ARG A 345 -0.80 -2.07 19.53
CA ARG A 345 0.56 -2.00 20.09
C ARG A 345 1.28 -0.75 19.59
N HIS A 346 2.06 -0.16 20.49
CA HIS A 346 3.06 0.83 20.10
C HIS A 346 4.36 0.10 19.74
N ILE A 347 4.82 0.23 18.49
CA ILE A 347 6.01 -0.43 18.01
C ILE A 347 7.09 0.60 17.72
N SER A 348 8.28 0.44 18.29
CA SER A 348 9.43 1.24 17.92
C SER A 348 9.86 0.94 16.50
N ARG A 349 10.23 1.97 15.74
CA ARG A 349 10.86 1.76 14.41
C ARG A 349 12.09 0.87 14.59
N ARG A 350 12.23 -0.11 13.69
CA ARG A 350 13.33 -1.05 13.72
C ARG A 350 14.04 -1.06 12.36
N ALA A 351 15.37 -1.10 12.37
CA ALA A 351 16.17 -1.44 11.21
C ALA A 351 16.90 -2.74 11.48
N SER A 352 16.94 -3.62 10.50
CA SER A 352 17.71 -4.86 10.53
C SER A 352 18.89 -4.73 9.58
N GLY A 353 20.04 -5.23 9.97
CA GLY A 353 21.23 -5.26 9.14
C GLY A 353 22.10 -6.47 9.50
N THR A 354 23.11 -6.73 8.68
CA THR A 354 24.07 -7.80 8.92
C THR A 354 25.43 -7.18 9.20
N ILE A 355 26.12 -7.67 10.22
CA ILE A 355 27.49 -7.26 10.56
C ILE A 355 28.41 -8.45 10.63
N ALA A 356 29.73 -8.21 10.44
CA ALA A 356 30.76 -9.21 10.69
C ALA A 356 31.17 -9.18 12.15
N LEU A 357 31.00 -10.31 12.85
CA LEU A 357 31.47 -10.53 14.23
C LEU A 357 32.64 -11.47 14.20
N GLU A 358 33.75 -11.10 14.84
CA GLU A 358 34.94 -11.94 14.95
C GLU A 358 34.96 -12.60 16.32
N VAL A 359 35.03 -13.92 16.34
CA VAL A 359 35.05 -14.75 17.56
C VAL A 359 36.10 -15.83 17.39
N GLY A 360 37.05 -15.91 18.31
CA GLY A 360 38.14 -16.92 18.28
C GLY A 360 38.95 -16.90 16.98
N GLY A 361 39.15 -15.71 16.36
CA GLY A 361 39.89 -15.56 15.09
C GLY A 361 39.09 -15.88 13.83
N LYS A 362 37.83 -16.27 13.95
CA LYS A 362 36.92 -16.51 12.82
C LYS A 362 35.91 -15.38 12.65
N LYS A 363 35.56 -15.05 11.42
CA LYS A 363 34.53 -14.02 11.08
C LYS A 363 33.18 -14.67 10.80
N PHE A 364 32.15 -14.21 11.49
CA PHE A 364 30.77 -14.66 11.35
C PHE A 364 29.89 -13.50 10.88
N GLN A 365 28.99 -13.77 9.97
CA GLN A 365 27.91 -12.83 9.62
C GLN A 365 26.77 -13.03 10.63
N VAL A 366 26.36 -11.93 11.29
CA VAL A 366 25.28 -11.94 12.29
C VAL A 366 24.27 -10.85 11.99
N ARG A 367 23.01 -11.17 12.18
CA ARG A 367 21.90 -10.22 12.03
C ARG A 367 21.78 -9.38 13.28
N VAL A 368 21.58 -8.08 13.08
CA VAL A 368 21.41 -7.10 14.17
C VAL A 368 20.12 -6.36 13.96
N LYS A 369 19.30 -6.26 15.00
CA LYS A 369 18.12 -5.40 15.05
C LYS A 369 18.43 -4.17 15.91
N ARG A 370 18.07 -2.98 15.40
CA ARG A 370 18.13 -1.72 16.14
C ARG A 370 16.74 -1.12 16.25
N ALA A 371 16.41 -0.64 17.43
CA ALA A 371 15.23 0.16 17.65
C ALA A 371 15.59 1.66 17.61
N PHE A 372 14.67 2.48 17.18
CA PHE A 372 14.81 3.93 17.16
C PHE A 372 13.76 4.55 18.07
N THR A 373 14.16 5.54 18.86
CA THR A 373 13.23 6.35 19.63
C THR A 373 12.37 7.21 18.70
N ALA A 374 11.28 7.77 19.21
CA ALA A 374 10.44 8.72 18.48
C ALA A 374 11.23 9.94 17.95
N THR A 375 12.28 10.34 18.65
CA THR A 375 13.20 11.43 18.27
C THR A 375 14.28 11.00 17.27
N GLY A 376 14.29 9.73 16.83
CA GLY A 376 15.22 9.20 15.85
C GLY A 376 16.59 8.78 16.40
N HIS A 377 16.78 8.79 17.72
CA HIS A 377 18.00 8.27 18.32
C HIS A 377 17.99 6.73 18.25
N SER A 378 19.07 6.16 17.78
CA SER A 378 19.23 4.71 17.73
C SER A 378 19.54 4.18 19.14
N GLN A 379 18.79 3.15 19.56
CA GLN A 379 19.14 2.37 20.73
C GLN A 379 20.23 1.35 20.36
N ASP A 380 20.91 0.80 21.36
CA ASP A 380 21.92 -0.23 21.15
C ASP A 380 21.35 -1.41 20.35
N GLY A 381 22.08 -1.80 19.31
CA GLY A 381 21.66 -2.92 18.46
C GLY A 381 21.76 -4.26 19.21
N LYS A 382 20.77 -5.13 18.99
CA LYS A 382 20.79 -6.51 19.53
C LYS A 382 21.08 -7.48 18.39
N VAL A 383 22.02 -8.41 18.61
CA VAL A 383 22.25 -9.53 17.70
C VAL A 383 21.17 -10.58 17.91
N GLU A 384 20.70 -11.19 16.82
CA GLU A 384 19.73 -12.28 16.86
C GLU A 384 20.26 -13.48 17.65
N TYR A 385 19.40 -14.01 18.52
CA TYR A 385 19.77 -15.13 19.40
C TYR A 385 20.20 -16.39 18.61
N GLU A 386 19.52 -16.69 17.52
CA GLU A 386 19.85 -17.85 16.68
C GLU A 386 21.24 -17.76 16.05
N ASP A 387 21.71 -16.55 15.71
CA ASP A 387 23.06 -16.35 15.21
C ASP A 387 24.09 -16.56 16.34
N LEU A 388 23.79 -16.08 17.55
CA LEU A 388 24.65 -16.34 18.72
C LEU A 388 24.70 -17.83 19.08
N ARG A 389 23.55 -18.52 19.03
CA ARG A 389 23.46 -19.97 19.28
C ARG A 389 24.28 -20.77 18.27
N ARG A 390 24.18 -20.42 16.97
CA ARG A 390 24.99 -21.04 15.92
C ARG A 390 26.51 -20.87 16.21
N ILE A 391 26.92 -19.65 16.50
CA ILE A 391 28.34 -19.34 16.81
C ILE A 391 28.81 -20.07 18.07
N SER A 392 27.96 -20.14 19.11
CA SER A 392 28.25 -20.89 20.34
C SER A 392 28.54 -22.38 20.04
N ASN A 393 27.69 -23.00 19.23
CA ASN A 393 27.85 -24.38 18.80
C ASN A 393 29.13 -24.61 17.98
N GLU A 394 29.52 -23.64 17.14
CA GLU A 394 30.70 -23.75 16.27
C GLU A 394 32.02 -23.41 16.97
N THR A 395 31.98 -22.59 18.00
CA THR A 395 33.20 -22.04 18.64
C THR A 395 33.45 -22.50 20.08
N GLY A 396 32.39 -23.03 20.72
CA GLY A 396 32.44 -23.41 22.15
C GLY A 396 32.29 -22.25 23.12
N PHE A 397 32.23 -21.00 22.65
CA PHE A 397 31.98 -19.85 23.53
C PHE A 397 30.54 -19.88 24.04
N SER A 398 30.35 -19.56 25.31
CA SER A 398 29.00 -19.41 25.86
C SER A 398 28.26 -18.22 25.24
N ILE A 399 26.93 -18.26 25.18
CA ILE A 399 26.10 -17.15 24.66
C ILE A 399 26.39 -15.87 25.46
N ARG A 400 26.67 -15.97 26.75
CA ARG A 400 27.00 -14.83 27.61
C ARG A 400 28.30 -14.15 27.17
N GLU A 401 29.35 -14.92 26.87
CA GLU A 401 30.63 -14.39 26.36
C GLU A 401 30.44 -13.73 25.01
N LEU A 402 29.64 -14.35 24.09
CA LEU A 402 29.33 -13.78 22.79
C LEU A 402 28.58 -12.46 22.93
N GLN A 403 27.63 -12.35 23.85
CA GLN A 403 26.91 -11.10 24.13
C GLN A 403 27.85 -10.00 24.64
N GLN A 404 28.87 -10.36 25.46
CA GLN A 404 29.87 -9.42 25.92
C GLN A 404 30.76 -8.91 24.78
N ILE A 405 31.18 -9.82 23.89
CA ILE A 405 31.96 -9.46 22.68
C ILE A 405 31.18 -8.48 21.81
N VAL A 406 29.89 -8.72 21.63
CA VAL A 406 28.99 -7.81 20.87
C VAL A 406 28.88 -6.44 21.55
N LYS A 407 28.71 -6.40 22.87
CA LYS A 407 28.61 -5.14 23.63
C LYS A 407 29.89 -4.30 23.57
N ASN A 408 31.03 -4.93 23.57
CA ASN A 408 32.34 -4.24 23.54
C ASN A 408 32.71 -3.74 22.14
N ARG A 409 32.01 -4.17 21.10
CA ARG A 409 32.14 -3.63 19.74
C ARG A 409 31.10 -2.55 19.54
N ALA A 410 31.55 -1.32 19.30
CA ALA A 410 30.64 -0.28 18.78
C ALA A 410 30.03 -0.76 17.47
N LEU A 411 28.75 -1.16 17.50
CA LEU A 411 28.05 -1.64 16.32
C LEU A 411 27.98 -0.50 15.29
N PRO A 412 28.44 -0.67 14.04
CA PRO A 412 28.43 0.39 13.05
C PRO A 412 27.01 0.92 12.84
N ARG A 413 26.87 2.22 12.56
CA ARG A 413 25.58 2.82 12.20
C ARG A 413 25.10 2.12 10.94
N VAL A 414 23.94 1.46 11.02
CA VAL A 414 23.23 0.94 9.85
C VAL A 414 22.57 2.15 9.22
N GLY A 415 22.95 2.50 7.99
CA GLY A 415 22.43 3.63 7.22
C GLY A 415 20.98 3.40 6.77
#